data_05a125b5fabb07986cfb21a2dad2ab4d
#
_entry.id   05a125b5fabb07986cfb21a2dad2ab4d
#
_cell.length_a   1.000
_cell.length_b   1.000
_cell.length_c   1.000
_cell.angle_alpha   90.00
_cell.angle_beta   90.00
_cell.angle_gamma   90.00
#
_symmetry.space_group_name_H-M   'P 1'
#
loop_
_entity.id
_entity.type
_entity.pdbx_description
1 polymer ?
#
loop_
_entity_poly.entity_id
_entity_poly.type
_entity_poly.pdbx_seq_one_letter_code
_entity_poly.pdbx_strand_id
1 'polypeptide(L)'
;MSPPRDRVVEGCNLVGSTAKDRNPLCSTLPVLPDDILVEILLMLPVRALLQFKCVCKSWRTLISSPQFAMDNFRQRSSADRDLTSRLVYYNRLYYHCRVGFLPLQPLFNSPSATTKVVSFDMGCRIGALVVRGSCNGLVCLHHLQSCCLRLWNPCTGSASQWFRIEFNCFTYYGFGYDHVHDKYKLVTVEGQDLTVICTFGANSSTIGPKFPSPAVGLSGSIGKFVSGTGTLNWMAKLTGSAANERKWVILSFDLANETFGQVPLPRLSGGGDNTCDPELQVLRNCLCFTIDHNNTVFDVWMMKDYGVTESWMMISRVKLWRHKYNNPLTPFSISEHDVLLLMLPDRRLVLHKSDSGLLYFPLIDSSSDAHHFPICSKTNFRIFFLYHDSLVLPPQ
;
A
#
# COMPACT_ATOMS: atom_id res chain seq x y z
N MET A 1 -23.25 -39.25 -60.94
CA MET A 1 -24.46 -40.08 -60.74
C MET A 1 -25.41 -39.28 -59.89
N SER A 2 -26.55 -38.96 -60.51
CA SER A 2 -27.59 -38.05 -59.99
C SER A 2 -28.48 -38.70 -58.96
N PRO A 3 -29.44 -37.88 -58.32
CA PRO A 3 -30.21 -38.25 -57.14
C PRO A 3 -31.53 -38.97 -57.48
N PRO A 4 -32.34 -39.34 -56.55
CA PRO A 4 -33.73 -38.83 -56.61
C PRO A 4 -34.39 -38.57 -55.22
N ARG A 5 -35.19 -37.53 -55.16
CA ARG A 5 -36.64 -37.31 -55.33
C ARG A 5 -37.48 -37.35 -54.07
N ASP A 6 -38.13 -36.24 -53.89
CA ASP A 6 -39.33 -35.86 -53.21
C ASP A 6 -40.34 -36.96 -52.82
N ARG A 7 -40.99 -36.77 -51.64
CA ARG A 7 -42.40 -37.01 -51.43
C ARG A 7 -43.01 -36.00 -50.47
N VAL A 8 -43.89 -35.21 -51.04
CA VAL A 8 -44.99 -34.44 -50.41
C VAL A 8 -46.07 -35.42 -49.98
N VAL A 9 -46.58 -35.27 -48.74
CA VAL A 9 -47.95 -35.70 -48.42
C VAL A 9 -48.63 -34.67 -47.57
N GLU A 10 -49.75 -34.23 -48.03
CA GLU A 10 -50.73 -33.26 -47.53
C GLU A 10 -51.36 -33.64 -46.19
N GLY A 11 -51.71 -32.66 -45.44
CA GLY A 11 -52.95 -32.29 -44.82
C GLY A 11 -53.69 -33.24 -43.89
N CYS A 12 -53.89 -32.77 -42.65
CA CYS A 12 -55.14 -32.98 -41.92
C CYS A 12 -55.39 -31.85 -40.95
N ASN A 13 -56.37 -31.02 -41.21
CA ASN A 13 -57.03 -30.15 -40.23
C ASN A 13 -57.93 -30.99 -39.33
N LEU A 14 -57.90 -30.69 -38.02
CA LEU A 14 -59.07 -30.84 -37.11
C LEU A 14 -58.77 -30.05 -35.79
N VAL A 15 -59.37 -28.91 -35.70
CA VAL A 15 -60.41 -28.42 -34.74
C VAL A 15 -60.19 -28.77 -33.26
N GLY A 16 -59.92 -27.73 -32.50
CA GLY A 16 -60.59 -27.37 -31.26
C GLY A 16 -60.25 -28.16 -29.99
N SER A 17 -59.53 -27.52 -29.06
CA SER A 17 -59.96 -27.60 -27.66
C SER A 17 -59.15 -26.65 -26.74
N THR A 18 -59.89 -25.70 -26.19
CA THR A 18 -59.78 -25.07 -24.89
C THR A 18 -58.41 -24.56 -24.42
N ALA A 19 -58.34 -23.24 -24.42
CA ALA A 19 -57.45 -22.43 -23.60
C ALA A 19 -57.45 -22.95 -22.13
N LYS A 20 -56.32 -23.44 -21.67
CA LYS A 20 -56.01 -23.52 -20.25
C LYS A 20 -55.13 -22.31 -19.94
N ASP A 21 -55.70 -21.39 -19.21
CA ASP A 21 -55.03 -20.30 -18.54
C ASP A 21 -53.72 -20.81 -17.88
N ARG A 22 -52.61 -20.55 -18.50
CA ARG A 22 -51.32 -20.56 -17.82
C ARG A 22 -51.13 -19.19 -17.25
N ASN A 23 -51.45 -19.04 -15.97
CA ASN A 23 -51.03 -17.92 -15.16
C ASN A 23 -49.59 -17.59 -15.45
N PRO A 24 -49.25 -16.38 -15.90
CA PRO A 24 -47.87 -15.89 -15.89
C PRO A 24 -47.57 -15.37 -14.49
N LEU A 25 -47.42 -16.28 -13.53
CA LEU A 25 -46.68 -15.96 -12.30
C LEU A 25 -45.17 -15.95 -12.62
N CYS A 26 -44.79 -15.19 -13.65
CA CYS A 26 -43.48 -14.64 -13.74
C CYS A 26 -43.52 -13.41 -12.85
N SER A 27 -43.32 -13.63 -11.53
CA SER A 27 -43.02 -12.57 -10.60
C SER A 27 -41.79 -11.86 -11.16
N THR A 28 -41.97 -10.73 -11.79
CA THR A 28 -40.90 -9.80 -12.11
C THR A 28 -40.31 -9.39 -10.74
N LEU A 29 -39.22 -10.05 -10.36
CA LEU A 29 -38.43 -9.60 -9.24
C LEU A 29 -38.16 -8.11 -9.48
N PRO A 30 -38.35 -7.24 -8.48
CA PRO A 30 -38.10 -5.82 -8.64
C PRO A 30 -36.66 -5.66 -9.13
N VAL A 31 -36.51 -5.16 -10.35
CA VAL A 31 -35.19 -4.84 -10.90
C VAL A 31 -34.67 -3.66 -10.11
N LEU A 32 -33.58 -3.85 -9.39
CA LEU A 32 -32.91 -2.75 -8.69
C LEU A 32 -32.47 -1.69 -9.73
N PRO A 33 -32.67 -0.40 -9.43
CA PRO A 33 -32.10 0.67 -10.25
C PRO A 33 -30.58 0.50 -10.40
N ASP A 34 -30.05 0.82 -11.57
CA ASP A 34 -28.64 0.65 -11.88
C ASP A 34 -27.74 1.43 -10.90
N ASP A 35 -28.16 2.62 -10.47
CA ASP A 35 -27.44 3.44 -9.50
C ASP A 35 -27.27 2.73 -8.16
N ILE A 36 -28.34 2.13 -7.64
CA ILE A 36 -28.29 1.36 -6.38
C ILE A 36 -27.40 0.13 -6.53
N LEU A 37 -27.43 -0.52 -7.70
CA LEU A 37 -26.56 -1.65 -7.99
C LEU A 37 -25.09 -1.25 -7.97
N VAL A 38 -24.76 -0.10 -8.57
CA VAL A 38 -23.38 0.45 -8.54
C VAL A 38 -22.93 0.72 -7.12
N GLU A 39 -23.75 1.36 -6.29
CA GLU A 39 -23.45 1.63 -4.89
C GLU A 39 -23.19 0.34 -4.08
N ILE A 40 -24.05 -0.67 -4.27
CA ILE A 40 -23.85 -1.98 -3.62
C ILE A 40 -22.51 -2.60 -4.06
N LEU A 41 -22.22 -2.60 -5.37
CA LEU A 41 -20.99 -3.16 -5.89
C LEU A 41 -19.75 -2.40 -5.37
N LEU A 42 -19.82 -1.08 -5.24
CA LEU A 42 -18.71 -0.28 -4.71
C LEU A 42 -18.34 -0.64 -3.24
N MET A 43 -19.28 -1.13 -2.45
CA MET A 43 -19.04 -1.57 -1.08
C MET A 43 -18.40 -2.96 -0.98
N LEU A 44 -18.37 -3.74 -2.05
CA LEU A 44 -17.93 -5.13 -2.00
C LEU A 44 -16.41 -5.28 -2.01
N PRO A 45 -15.88 -6.33 -1.35
CA PRO A 45 -14.46 -6.66 -1.39
C PRO A 45 -13.97 -6.95 -2.81
N VAL A 46 -12.72 -6.58 -3.13
CA VAL A 46 -12.10 -6.79 -4.45
C VAL A 46 -12.23 -8.23 -4.96
N ARG A 47 -12.05 -9.21 -4.06
CA ARG A 47 -12.18 -10.63 -4.44
C ARG A 47 -13.58 -10.99 -4.91
N ALA A 48 -14.64 -10.48 -4.26
CA ALA A 48 -16.01 -10.68 -4.67
C ALA A 48 -16.27 -10.01 -6.02
N LEU A 49 -15.79 -8.78 -6.20
CA LEU A 49 -15.92 -8.06 -7.47
C LEU A 49 -15.23 -8.76 -8.63
N LEU A 50 -14.06 -9.36 -8.41
CA LEU A 50 -13.38 -10.16 -9.43
C LEU A 50 -14.20 -11.39 -9.83
N GLN A 51 -14.89 -12.04 -8.89
CA GLN A 51 -15.83 -13.14 -9.19
C GLN A 51 -17.07 -12.63 -9.93
N PHE A 52 -17.58 -11.47 -9.56
CA PHE A 52 -18.76 -10.87 -10.17
C PHE A 52 -18.57 -10.43 -11.63
N LYS A 53 -17.34 -10.23 -12.08
CA LYS A 53 -17.03 -10.08 -13.51
C LYS A 53 -17.50 -11.26 -14.37
N CYS A 54 -17.75 -12.42 -13.77
CA CYS A 54 -18.22 -13.61 -14.46
C CYS A 54 -19.75 -13.72 -14.54
N VAL A 55 -20.52 -12.87 -13.84
CA VAL A 55 -22.00 -12.94 -13.76
C VAL A 55 -22.65 -12.53 -15.06
N CYS A 56 -22.31 -11.34 -15.58
CA CYS A 56 -22.84 -10.85 -16.87
C CYS A 56 -21.90 -9.84 -17.52
N LYS A 57 -22.17 -9.52 -18.79
CA LYS A 57 -21.34 -8.58 -19.58
C LYS A 57 -21.36 -7.16 -19.00
N SER A 58 -22.52 -6.67 -18.54
CA SER A 58 -22.64 -5.33 -17.96
C SER A 58 -21.81 -5.17 -16.70
N TRP A 59 -21.88 -6.11 -15.76
CA TRP A 59 -21.06 -6.11 -14.55
C TRP A 59 -19.56 -6.22 -14.87
N ARG A 60 -19.21 -7.06 -15.85
CA ARG A 60 -17.82 -7.16 -16.29
C ARG A 60 -17.30 -5.82 -16.79
N THR A 61 -18.07 -5.12 -17.62
CA THR A 61 -17.71 -3.80 -18.16
C THR A 61 -17.59 -2.77 -17.04
N LEU A 62 -18.61 -2.68 -16.17
CA LEU A 62 -18.64 -1.76 -15.03
C LEU A 62 -17.43 -1.97 -14.10
N ILE A 63 -17.25 -3.19 -13.59
CA ILE A 63 -16.19 -3.52 -12.62
C ILE A 63 -14.78 -3.39 -13.24
N SER A 64 -14.68 -3.43 -14.57
CA SER A 64 -13.40 -3.26 -15.28
C SER A 64 -13.11 -1.81 -15.67
N SER A 65 -14.04 -0.89 -15.44
CA SER A 65 -13.80 0.52 -15.75
C SER A 65 -12.80 1.15 -14.76
N PRO A 66 -11.87 2.01 -15.23
CA PRO A 66 -10.92 2.69 -14.37
C PRO A 66 -11.60 3.55 -13.29
N GLN A 67 -12.70 4.22 -13.65
CA GLN A 67 -13.47 5.05 -12.71
C GLN A 67 -14.03 4.22 -11.56
N PHE A 68 -14.75 3.11 -11.85
CA PHE A 68 -15.26 2.21 -10.82
C PHE A 68 -14.16 1.66 -9.92
N ALA A 69 -13.02 1.28 -10.49
CA ALA A 69 -11.89 0.76 -9.74
C ALA A 69 -11.34 1.80 -8.74
N MET A 70 -11.24 3.06 -9.16
CA MET A 70 -10.76 4.16 -8.31
C MET A 70 -11.81 4.52 -7.25
N ASP A 71 -13.09 4.56 -7.59
CA ASP A 71 -14.18 4.89 -6.65
C ASP A 71 -14.33 3.80 -5.59
N ASN A 72 -14.29 2.51 -5.97
CA ASN A 72 -14.25 1.39 -5.02
C ASN A 72 -13.05 1.51 -4.08
N PHE A 73 -11.87 1.85 -4.60
CA PHE A 73 -10.69 2.04 -3.77
C PHE A 73 -10.86 3.20 -2.78
N ARG A 74 -11.38 4.36 -3.23
CA ARG A 74 -11.59 5.54 -2.39
C ARG A 74 -12.64 5.29 -1.31
N GLN A 75 -13.78 4.70 -1.67
CA GLN A 75 -14.88 4.42 -0.74
C GLN A 75 -14.45 3.45 0.36
N ARG A 76 -13.74 2.40 0.00
CA ARG A 76 -13.26 1.40 0.95
C ARG A 76 -12.11 1.91 1.83
N SER A 77 -11.26 2.79 1.33
CA SER A 77 -10.16 3.36 2.11
C SER A 77 -10.63 4.25 3.27
N SER A 78 -11.86 4.73 3.24
CA SER A 78 -12.45 5.54 4.32
C SER A 78 -13.19 4.73 5.38
N ALA A 79 -13.90 3.63 5.01
CA ALA A 79 -14.77 2.89 5.90
C ALA A 79 -14.15 1.58 6.46
N ASP A 80 -13.29 0.90 5.68
CA ASP A 80 -12.81 -0.46 5.99
C ASP A 80 -11.30 -0.64 5.74
N ARG A 81 -10.53 0.37 6.11
CA ARG A 81 -9.06 0.38 5.83
C ARG A 81 -8.35 -0.84 6.39
N ASP A 82 -8.78 -1.33 7.55
CA ASP A 82 -8.10 -2.43 8.21
C ASP A 82 -8.44 -3.80 7.61
N LEU A 83 -9.68 -3.98 7.08
CA LEU A 83 -10.14 -5.27 6.54
C LEU A 83 -9.37 -5.76 5.31
N THR A 84 -8.82 -4.85 4.52
CA THR A 84 -8.15 -5.16 3.26
C THR A 84 -6.67 -4.81 3.25
N SER A 85 -6.19 -4.27 4.36
CA SER A 85 -4.78 -3.90 4.52
C SER A 85 -3.91 -5.14 4.64
N ARG A 86 -2.78 -5.09 3.97
CA ARG A 86 -1.73 -6.11 4.02
C ARG A 86 -0.38 -5.47 4.21
N LEU A 87 0.47 -6.11 4.95
CA LEU A 87 1.86 -5.76 5.03
C LEU A 87 2.62 -6.49 3.91
N VAL A 88 3.15 -5.73 2.97
CA VAL A 88 4.01 -6.26 1.89
C VAL A 88 5.42 -6.33 2.39
N TYR A 89 6.05 -7.45 2.19
CA TYR A 89 7.47 -7.60 2.42
C TYR A 89 8.13 -8.30 1.24
N TYR A 90 9.42 -8.04 1.02
CA TYR A 90 10.20 -8.83 0.09
C TYR A 90 11.44 -9.39 0.80
N ASN A 91 11.80 -10.61 0.41
CA ASN A 91 12.93 -11.31 0.97
C ASN A 91 14.12 -11.26 0.00
N ARG A 92 15.29 -10.86 0.50
CA ARG A 92 16.54 -10.82 -0.27
C ARG A 92 17.37 -12.10 -0.15
N LEU A 93 16.81 -13.13 0.49
CA LEU A 93 17.53 -14.39 0.69
C LEU A 93 17.06 -15.46 -0.29
N TYR A 94 18.03 -16.29 -0.66
CA TYR A 94 17.88 -17.45 -1.54
C TYR A 94 17.72 -17.11 -3.04
N TYR A 95 17.73 -18.14 -3.87
CA TYR A 95 17.85 -18.04 -5.32
C TYR A 95 16.64 -17.44 -6.06
N HIS A 96 15.56 -17.10 -5.35
CA HIS A 96 14.33 -16.54 -5.92
C HIS A 96 13.88 -15.29 -5.16
N CYS A 97 13.42 -14.28 -5.91
CA CYS A 97 12.82 -13.09 -5.36
C CYS A 97 11.33 -13.34 -5.12
N ARG A 98 10.91 -13.27 -3.85
CA ARG A 98 9.50 -13.42 -3.48
C ARG A 98 8.97 -12.15 -2.82
N VAL A 99 7.76 -11.77 -3.20
CA VAL A 99 6.99 -10.70 -2.56
C VAL A 99 5.86 -11.35 -1.77
N GLY A 100 5.85 -11.15 -0.46
CA GLY A 100 4.85 -11.70 0.43
C GLY A 100 3.86 -10.65 0.94
N PHE A 101 2.63 -11.09 1.19
CA PHE A 101 1.52 -10.28 1.65
C PHE A 101 0.94 -10.89 2.92
N LEU A 102 1.08 -10.18 4.02
CA LEU A 102 0.56 -10.55 5.33
C LEU A 102 -0.75 -9.78 5.58
N PRO A 103 -1.92 -10.44 5.63
CA PRO A 103 -3.17 -9.77 5.91
C PRO A 103 -3.20 -9.27 7.36
N LEU A 104 -3.62 -8.02 7.59
CA LEU A 104 -3.58 -7.40 8.91
C LEU A 104 -4.79 -7.72 9.77
N GLN A 105 -5.98 -7.82 9.17
CA GLN A 105 -7.22 -8.08 9.92
C GLN A 105 -7.16 -9.34 10.80
N PRO A 106 -6.69 -10.52 10.30
CA PRO A 106 -6.54 -11.70 11.16
C PRO A 106 -5.61 -11.47 12.34
N LEU A 107 -4.53 -10.68 12.16
CA LEU A 107 -3.61 -10.35 13.25
C LEU A 107 -4.29 -9.54 14.35
N PHE A 108 -5.11 -8.56 13.99
CA PHE A 108 -5.82 -7.72 14.96
C PHE A 108 -6.96 -8.47 15.65
N ASN A 109 -7.74 -9.26 14.90
CA ASN A 109 -8.92 -9.95 15.43
C ASN A 109 -8.59 -11.16 16.29
N SER A 110 -7.52 -11.86 15.97
CA SER A 110 -7.13 -13.10 16.65
C SER A 110 -5.61 -13.23 16.74
N PRO A 111 -4.94 -12.43 17.59
CA PRO A 111 -3.48 -12.43 17.70
C PRO A 111 -2.86 -13.78 18.01
N SER A 112 -3.62 -14.65 18.69
CA SER A 112 -3.22 -16.03 19.06
C SER A 112 -3.40 -17.03 17.92
N ALA A 113 -4.14 -16.68 16.87
CA ALA A 113 -4.36 -17.55 15.72
C ALA A 113 -3.24 -17.37 14.69
N THR A 114 -2.89 -18.48 14.03
CA THR A 114 -1.86 -18.45 13.00
C THR A 114 -2.37 -17.78 11.73
N THR A 115 -1.71 -16.69 11.33
CA THR A 115 -2.04 -15.96 10.10
C THR A 115 -1.19 -16.44 8.93
N LYS A 116 -1.85 -16.83 7.81
CA LYS A 116 -1.18 -17.29 6.60
C LYS A 116 -0.71 -16.12 5.75
N VAL A 117 0.50 -16.25 5.22
CA VAL A 117 1.08 -15.33 4.25
C VAL A 117 0.80 -15.83 2.84
N VAL A 118 0.43 -14.91 1.94
CA VAL A 118 0.37 -15.18 0.50
C VAL A 118 1.64 -14.64 -0.14
N SER A 119 2.39 -15.48 -0.85
CA SER A 119 3.62 -15.05 -1.53
C SER A 119 3.56 -15.29 -3.02
N PHE A 120 4.23 -14.43 -3.78
CA PHE A 120 4.37 -14.51 -5.22
C PHE A 120 5.85 -14.65 -5.57
N ASP A 121 6.17 -15.67 -6.36
CA ASP A 121 7.48 -15.81 -6.96
C ASP A 121 7.55 -14.89 -8.18
N MET A 122 8.52 -14.00 -8.19
CA MET A 122 8.67 -12.99 -9.24
C MET A 122 9.50 -13.50 -10.43
N GLY A 123 9.91 -14.76 -10.43
CA GLY A 123 10.63 -15.39 -11.53
C GLY A 123 12.02 -14.82 -11.81
N CYS A 124 12.58 -14.04 -10.89
CA CYS A 124 13.88 -13.41 -11.06
C CYS A 124 14.89 -13.82 -9.97
N ARG A 125 16.18 -13.65 -10.27
CA ARG A 125 17.25 -13.94 -9.32
C ARG A 125 17.22 -12.97 -8.13
N ILE A 126 17.75 -13.41 -7.01
CA ILE A 126 17.87 -12.62 -5.80
C ILE A 126 18.59 -11.29 -6.05
N GLY A 127 18.06 -10.26 -5.43
CA GLY A 127 18.64 -8.92 -5.51
C GLY A 127 18.41 -8.20 -6.83
N ALA A 128 17.76 -8.89 -7.82
CA ALA A 128 17.40 -8.24 -9.07
C ALA A 128 16.17 -7.34 -8.95
N LEU A 129 15.21 -7.66 -8.04
CA LEU A 129 13.97 -6.93 -7.87
C LEU A 129 13.88 -6.33 -6.48
N VAL A 130 13.42 -5.08 -6.42
CA VAL A 130 13.18 -4.33 -5.18
C VAL A 130 11.79 -3.70 -5.25
N VAL A 131 11.03 -3.77 -4.14
CA VAL A 131 9.79 -3.01 -3.99
C VAL A 131 10.15 -1.59 -3.54
N ARG A 132 9.72 -0.58 -4.29
CA ARG A 132 9.97 0.84 -3.99
C ARG A 132 8.84 1.51 -3.24
N GLY A 133 7.64 0.92 -3.23
CA GLY A 133 6.49 1.43 -2.50
C GLY A 133 5.19 0.82 -2.99
N SER A 134 4.11 1.22 -2.34
CA SER A 134 2.74 0.87 -2.72
C SER A 134 1.85 2.10 -2.63
N CYS A 135 0.97 2.26 -3.62
CA CYS A 135 0.01 3.35 -3.69
C CYS A 135 -1.22 2.90 -4.48
N ASN A 136 -2.44 3.19 -3.99
CA ASN A 136 -3.73 2.83 -4.62
C ASN A 136 -3.85 1.35 -5.03
N GLY A 137 -3.22 0.44 -4.25
CA GLY A 137 -3.19 -0.98 -4.56
C GLY A 137 -2.26 -1.38 -5.70
N LEU A 138 -1.39 -0.49 -6.15
CA LEU A 138 -0.30 -0.79 -7.05
C LEU A 138 1.02 -0.88 -6.28
N VAL A 139 1.86 -1.84 -6.66
CA VAL A 139 3.21 -2.03 -6.12
C VAL A 139 4.22 -1.57 -7.17
N CYS A 140 5.10 -0.66 -6.78
CA CYS A 140 6.20 -0.19 -7.62
C CYS A 140 7.38 -1.15 -7.51
N LEU A 141 7.71 -1.82 -8.61
CA LEU A 141 8.81 -2.76 -8.74
C LEU A 141 9.97 -2.12 -9.49
N HIS A 142 11.19 -2.30 -8.98
CA HIS A 142 12.42 -1.86 -9.61
C HIS A 142 13.33 -3.06 -9.87
N HIS A 143 13.62 -3.35 -11.14
CA HIS A 143 14.57 -4.38 -11.53
C HIS A 143 15.96 -3.76 -11.63
N LEU A 144 16.81 -4.04 -10.65
CA LEU A 144 18.09 -3.36 -10.48
C LEU A 144 19.07 -3.60 -11.63
N GLN A 145 19.12 -4.83 -12.15
CA GLN A 145 20.11 -5.19 -13.19
C GLN A 145 19.81 -4.57 -14.55
N SER A 146 18.52 -4.43 -14.90
CA SER A 146 18.09 -3.80 -16.15
C SER A 146 17.76 -2.32 -16.02
N CYS A 147 17.85 -1.75 -14.80
CA CYS A 147 17.47 -0.38 -14.49
C CYS A 147 16.05 -0.06 -14.99
N CYS A 148 15.08 -0.95 -14.69
CA CYS A 148 13.70 -0.80 -15.17
C CYS A 148 12.71 -0.72 -14.02
N LEU A 149 11.67 0.08 -14.21
CA LEU A 149 10.53 0.23 -13.29
C LEU A 149 9.26 -0.38 -13.89
N ARG A 150 8.38 -0.85 -13.02
CA ARG A 150 7.08 -1.41 -13.37
C ARG A 150 6.09 -1.23 -12.24
N LEU A 151 4.83 -0.95 -12.57
CA LEU A 151 3.72 -1.06 -11.62
C LEU A 151 3.03 -2.41 -11.77
N TRP A 152 2.67 -2.99 -10.65
CA TRP A 152 2.01 -4.29 -10.59
C TRP A 152 0.86 -4.26 -9.57
N ASN A 153 -0.30 -4.78 -9.98
CA ASN A 153 -1.42 -5.03 -9.07
C ASN A 153 -1.49 -6.51 -8.69
N PRO A 154 -1.17 -6.88 -7.45
CA PRO A 154 -1.21 -8.28 -6.98
C PRO A 154 -2.60 -8.91 -7.01
N CYS A 155 -3.67 -8.13 -6.84
CA CYS A 155 -5.04 -8.65 -6.82
C CYS A 155 -5.54 -9.07 -8.19
N THR A 156 -5.23 -8.28 -9.22
CA THR A 156 -5.68 -8.54 -10.60
C THR A 156 -4.65 -9.29 -11.42
N GLY A 157 -3.40 -9.36 -10.96
CA GLY A 157 -2.26 -9.90 -11.70
C GLY A 157 -1.76 -8.96 -12.81
N SER A 158 -2.43 -7.82 -13.03
CA SER A 158 -2.10 -6.88 -14.09
C SER A 158 -0.83 -6.10 -13.76
N ALA A 159 -0.04 -5.80 -14.79
CA ALA A 159 1.18 -5.01 -14.63
C ALA A 159 1.40 -4.10 -15.85
N SER A 160 2.02 -2.94 -15.62
CA SER A 160 2.45 -2.04 -16.69
C SER A 160 3.60 -2.66 -17.48
N GLN A 161 3.94 -2.05 -18.58
CA GLN A 161 5.20 -2.36 -19.25
C GLN A 161 6.38 -1.94 -18.37
N TRP A 162 7.53 -2.62 -18.57
CA TRP A 162 8.79 -2.19 -17.99
C TRP A 162 9.30 -0.96 -18.75
N PHE A 163 9.61 0.11 -18.04
CA PHE A 163 10.31 1.22 -18.65
C PHE A 163 11.70 1.43 -18.03
N ARG A 164 12.68 1.71 -18.87
CA ARG A 164 14.07 1.89 -18.47
C ARG A 164 14.28 3.27 -17.88
N ILE A 165 15.04 3.32 -16.79
CA ILE A 165 15.53 4.54 -16.16
C ILE A 165 17.04 4.62 -16.31
N GLU A 166 17.59 5.83 -16.40
CA GLU A 166 19.03 6.03 -16.61
C GLU A 166 19.83 5.79 -15.33
N PHE A 167 19.19 5.90 -14.16
CA PHE A 167 19.84 5.91 -12.86
C PHE A 167 19.44 4.67 -12.03
N ASN A 168 20.39 4.14 -11.27
CA ASN A 168 20.20 2.89 -10.52
C ASN A 168 20.43 3.01 -9.02
N CYS A 169 21.15 4.03 -8.57
CA CYS A 169 21.53 4.23 -7.18
C CYS A 169 20.73 5.36 -6.54
N PHE A 170 19.58 5.04 -5.97
CA PHE A 170 18.77 6.01 -5.23
C PHE A 170 19.27 6.13 -3.79
N THR A 171 19.68 7.32 -3.39
CA THR A 171 19.97 7.62 -2.00
C THR A 171 18.67 7.73 -1.22
N TYR A 172 17.73 8.47 -1.76
CA TYR A 172 16.37 8.65 -1.22
C TYR A 172 15.35 8.46 -2.32
N TYR A 173 14.17 7.96 -1.98
CA TYR A 173 13.08 7.80 -2.94
C TYR A 173 11.72 7.80 -2.25
N GLY A 174 10.66 8.12 -3.01
CA GLY A 174 9.28 8.00 -2.59
C GLY A 174 8.38 7.71 -3.79
N PHE A 175 7.38 6.86 -3.59
CA PHE A 175 6.41 6.49 -4.59
C PHE A 175 5.01 6.96 -4.16
N GLY A 176 4.31 7.64 -5.06
CA GLY A 176 2.99 8.19 -4.80
C GLY A 176 2.18 8.44 -6.07
N TYR A 177 1.02 9.06 -5.87
CA TYR A 177 0.06 9.37 -6.92
C TYR A 177 -0.26 10.86 -6.93
N ASP A 178 -0.04 11.48 -8.08
CA ASP A 178 -0.43 12.83 -8.41
C ASP A 178 -1.90 12.82 -8.87
N HIS A 179 -2.79 13.24 -7.98
CA HIS A 179 -4.24 13.23 -8.22
C HIS A 179 -4.72 14.39 -9.11
N VAL A 180 -3.90 15.42 -9.34
CA VAL A 180 -4.21 16.54 -10.23
C VAL A 180 -4.01 16.15 -11.68
N HIS A 181 -2.89 15.47 -11.98
CA HIS A 181 -2.55 15.06 -13.33
C HIS A 181 -2.85 13.58 -13.63
N ASP A 182 -3.45 12.83 -12.66
CA ASP A 182 -3.76 11.39 -12.77
C ASP A 182 -2.52 10.55 -13.13
N LYS A 183 -1.40 10.75 -12.39
CA LYS A 183 -0.12 10.09 -12.67
C LYS A 183 0.49 9.45 -11.43
N TYR A 184 1.03 8.24 -11.60
CA TYR A 184 1.91 7.65 -10.61
C TYR A 184 3.32 8.17 -10.82
N LYS A 185 3.97 8.60 -9.75
CA LYS A 185 5.32 9.15 -9.78
C LYS A 185 6.23 8.45 -8.76
N LEU A 186 7.44 8.12 -9.17
CA LEU A 186 8.53 7.76 -8.29
C LEU A 186 9.52 8.92 -8.28
N VAL A 187 9.66 9.57 -7.17
CA VAL A 187 10.64 10.65 -6.96
C VAL A 187 11.88 10.04 -6.33
N THR A 188 13.04 10.28 -6.90
CA THR A 188 14.32 9.78 -6.41
C THR A 188 15.30 10.93 -6.26
N VAL A 189 16.22 10.79 -5.30
CA VAL A 189 17.33 11.72 -5.12
C VAL A 189 18.62 10.94 -5.31
N GLU A 190 19.46 11.42 -6.22
CA GLU A 190 20.74 10.82 -6.56
C GLU A 190 21.90 11.72 -6.14
N GLY A 191 22.96 11.08 -5.67
CA GLY A 191 24.09 11.84 -5.15
C GLY A 191 23.69 12.72 -3.96
N GLN A 192 24.00 14.01 -4.05
CA GLN A 192 23.73 14.96 -2.96
C GLN A 192 22.49 15.82 -3.19
N ASP A 193 22.10 16.09 -4.46
CA ASP A 193 21.07 17.08 -4.74
C ASP A 193 20.26 16.89 -6.03
N LEU A 194 20.54 15.86 -6.83
CA LEU A 194 19.82 15.62 -8.08
C LEU A 194 18.49 14.91 -7.80
N THR A 195 17.39 15.61 -8.01
CA THR A 195 16.05 15.01 -7.97
C THR A 195 15.65 14.55 -9.37
N VAL A 196 15.23 13.29 -9.45
CA VAL A 196 14.68 12.70 -10.69
C VAL A 196 13.25 12.23 -10.43
N ILE A 197 12.34 12.57 -11.33
CA ILE A 197 10.92 12.24 -11.27
C ILE A 197 10.61 11.27 -12.40
N CYS A 198 10.31 10.02 -12.04
CA CYS A 198 9.88 8.98 -12.98
C CYS A 198 8.34 8.94 -13.03
N THR A 199 7.76 9.21 -14.19
CA THR A 199 6.30 9.25 -14.41
C THR A 199 5.84 8.03 -15.18
N PHE A 200 4.97 7.23 -14.55
CA PHE A 200 4.39 6.03 -15.17
C PHE A 200 3.25 6.38 -16.13
N GLY A 201 3.09 5.59 -17.18
CA GLY A 201 2.15 5.87 -18.27
C GLY A 201 2.76 6.72 -19.38
N ALA A 202 3.44 7.82 -19.03
CA ALA A 202 4.32 8.55 -19.95
C ALA A 202 5.66 7.80 -20.15
N ASN A 203 6.02 6.93 -19.22
CA ASN A 203 7.27 6.17 -19.19
C ASN A 203 8.49 7.06 -19.41
N SER A 204 8.49 8.20 -18.72
CA SER A 204 9.51 9.25 -18.82
C SER A 204 10.14 9.55 -17.47
N SER A 205 11.38 10.00 -17.50
CA SER A 205 12.06 10.56 -16.34
C SER A 205 12.48 12.00 -16.64
N THR A 206 12.24 12.88 -15.68
CA THR A 206 12.58 14.31 -15.77
C THR A 206 13.42 14.72 -14.57
N ILE A 207 14.28 15.72 -14.78
CA ILE A 207 15.00 16.35 -13.67
C ILE A 207 14.03 17.30 -12.98
N GLY A 208 13.82 17.06 -11.70
CA GLY A 208 13.00 17.90 -10.82
C GLY A 208 13.78 19.05 -10.19
N PRO A 209 13.15 19.75 -9.23
CA PRO A 209 13.80 20.83 -8.50
C PRO A 209 14.98 20.30 -7.70
N LYS A 210 15.98 21.14 -7.50
CA LYS A 210 17.17 20.79 -6.72
C LYS A 210 16.76 20.35 -5.30
N PHE A 211 17.30 19.20 -4.85
CA PHE A 211 17.11 18.75 -3.49
C PHE A 211 17.73 19.77 -2.51
N PRO A 212 17.07 20.12 -1.40
CA PRO A 212 17.54 21.16 -0.49
C PRO A 212 18.72 20.70 0.38
N SER A 213 19.82 20.31 -0.25
CA SER A 213 21.11 19.94 0.33
C SER A 213 22.12 21.10 0.18
N PRO A 214 23.15 21.29 1.00
CA PRO A 214 23.65 20.40 2.06
C PRO A 214 23.05 20.61 3.45
N ALA A 215 22.11 21.53 3.59
CA ALA A 215 21.55 21.87 4.89
C ALA A 215 20.63 20.78 5.50
N VAL A 216 20.38 19.69 4.74
CA VAL A 216 19.42 18.66 5.13
C VAL A 216 20.03 17.28 5.00
N GLY A 217 20.15 16.54 6.11
CA GLY A 217 20.38 15.10 6.15
C GLY A 217 19.06 14.39 6.40
N LEU A 218 18.72 13.37 5.60
CA LEU A 218 17.47 12.60 5.82
C LEU A 218 17.71 11.43 6.77
N SER A 219 16.75 11.18 7.66
CA SER A 219 16.63 9.95 8.41
C SER A 219 15.77 8.96 7.63
N GLY A 220 16.38 7.87 7.17
CA GLY A 220 15.72 6.90 6.32
C GLY A 220 15.68 7.28 4.84
N SER A 221 15.69 6.28 3.98
CA SER A 221 15.77 6.47 2.52
C SER A 221 14.40 6.52 1.81
N ILE A 222 13.30 6.19 2.52
CA ILE A 222 11.98 5.98 1.93
C ILE A 222 11.03 7.10 2.32
N GLY A 223 10.60 7.88 1.32
CA GLY A 223 9.55 8.90 1.48
C GLY A 223 8.18 8.29 1.73
N LYS A 224 7.43 8.88 2.62
CA LYS A 224 6.10 8.44 3.04
C LYS A 224 5.02 9.21 2.30
N PHE A 225 4.21 8.50 1.53
CA PHE A 225 3.14 9.11 0.75
C PHE A 225 1.89 9.35 1.60
N VAL A 226 1.42 10.59 1.61
CA VAL A 226 0.14 10.98 2.20
C VAL A 226 -0.88 11.19 1.09
N SER A 227 -1.82 10.27 0.96
CA SER A 227 -2.77 10.24 -0.16
C SER A 227 -3.68 11.47 -0.22
N GLY A 228 -4.12 11.99 0.95
CA GLY A 228 -5.03 13.15 1.00
C GLY A 228 -4.42 14.46 0.49
N THR A 229 -3.09 14.59 0.56
CA THR A 229 -2.37 15.81 0.15
C THR A 229 -1.58 15.64 -1.14
N GLY A 230 -1.38 14.40 -1.62
CA GLY A 230 -0.54 14.13 -2.78
C GLY A 230 0.95 14.39 -2.53
N THR A 231 1.41 14.30 -1.27
CA THR A 231 2.79 14.63 -0.90
C THR A 231 3.60 13.40 -0.50
N LEU A 232 4.89 13.44 -0.81
CA LEU A 232 5.91 12.54 -0.27
C LEU A 232 6.64 13.25 0.87
N ASN A 233 6.92 12.54 1.95
CA ASN A 233 7.45 13.14 3.17
C ASN A 233 8.64 12.34 3.70
N TRP A 234 9.70 13.01 4.14
CA TRP A 234 10.89 12.43 4.75
C TRP A 234 11.21 13.13 6.07
N MET A 235 11.64 12.38 7.06
CA MET A 235 12.24 12.97 8.26
C MET A 235 13.62 13.54 7.90
N ALA A 236 13.84 14.80 8.19
CA ALA A 236 15.03 15.53 7.80
C ALA A 236 15.68 16.24 8.99
N LYS A 237 17.00 16.25 9.01
CA LYS A 237 17.80 16.93 10.02
C LYS A 237 18.43 18.16 9.39
N LEU A 238 18.14 19.33 9.94
CA LEU A 238 18.78 20.56 9.52
C LEU A 238 20.19 20.66 10.16
N THR A 239 21.19 20.87 9.33
CA THR A 239 22.56 21.19 9.78
C THR A 239 22.66 22.69 9.99
N GLY A 240 22.50 23.12 11.25
CA GLY A 240 22.71 24.52 11.64
C GLY A 240 24.19 24.87 11.77
N SER A 241 24.53 26.18 11.75
CA SER A 241 25.87 26.70 11.94
C SER A 241 26.45 26.51 13.37
N ALA A 242 25.61 26.16 14.34
CA ALA A 242 26.01 25.81 15.69
C ALA A 242 26.05 24.30 15.87
N ALA A 243 27.18 23.72 16.21
CA ALA A 243 27.48 22.29 16.23
C ALA A 243 26.61 21.42 17.15
N ASN A 244 25.70 21.99 17.92
CA ASN A 244 24.92 21.29 18.96
C ASN A 244 23.39 21.36 18.82
N GLU A 245 22.83 22.10 17.86
CA GLU A 245 21.37 22.11 17.67
C GLU A 245 20.93 21.18 16.55
N ARG A 246 20.50 19.98 16.93
CA ARG A 246 19.86 19.02 16.03
C ARG A 246 18.38 19.41 15.86
N LYS A 247 18.06 20.17 14.85
CA LYS A 247 16.66 20.50 14.54
C LYS A 247 16.13 19.55 13.50
N TRP A 248 15.11 18.78 13.89
CA TRP A 248 14.37 17.91 12.96
C TRP A 248 13.22 18.66 12.32
N VAL A 249 12.95 18.37 11.05
CA VAL A 249 11.80 18.84 10.27
C VAL A 249 11.31 17.70 9.38
N ILE A 250 10.10 17.80 8.87
CA ILE A 250 9.63 16.91 7.81
C ILE A 250 9.80 17.66 6.49
N LEU A 251 10.65 17.15 5.61
CA LEU A 251 10.76 17.61 4.24
C LEU A 251 9.62 16.99 3.45
N SER A 252 8.80 17.81 2.80
CA SER A 252 7.71 17.38 1.94
C SER A 252 8.01 17.67 0.47
N PHE A 253 7.48 16.85 -0.42
CA PHE A 253 7.50 17.06 -1.86
C PHE A 253 6.08 16.92 -2.43
N ASP A 254 5.55 17.98 -3.00
CA ASP A 254 4.27 18.02 -3.69
C ASP A 254 4.40 17.36 -5.06
N LEU A 255 3.65 16.29 -5.32
CA LEU A 255 3.72 15.54 -6.57
C LEU A 255 3.08 16.27 -7.75
N ALA A 256 2.10 17.14 -7.52
CA ALA A 256 1.42 17.89 -8.57
C ALA A 256 2.22 19.11 -9.01
N ASN A 257 2.70 19.90 -8.03
CA ASN A 257 3.47 21.11 -8.27
C ASN A 257 4.98 20.86 -8.43
N GLU A 258 5.43 19.66 -8.10
CA GLU A 258 6.85 19.23 -8.15
C GLU A 258 7.77 20.16 -7.35
N THR A 259 7.35 20.54 -6.15
CA THR A 259 8.07 21.48 -5.28
C THR A 259 8.34 20.87 -3.90
N PHE A 260 9.49 21.26 -3.33
CA PHE A 260 9.80 20.94 -1.94
C PHE A 260 9.17 21.94 -0.98
N GLY A 261 8.69 21.43 0.16
CA GLY A 261 8.19 22.20 1.27
C GLY A 261 8.65 21.60 2.60
N GLN A 262 8.20 22.17 3.71
CA GLN A 262 8.49 21.68 5.05
C GLN A 262 7.21 21.58 5.87
N VAL A 263 7.08 20.50 6.63
CA VAL A 263 6.01 20.32 7.63
C VAL A 263 6.65 20.38 9.01
N PRO A 264 6.19 21.26 9.89
CA PRO A 264 6.78 21.45 11.21
C PRO A 264 6.47 20.28 12.14
N LEU A 265 7.43 19.93 12.99
CA LEU A 265 7.26 19.01 14.12
C LEU A 265 6.70 19.74 15.34
N PRO A 266 6.06 19.01 16.28
CA PRO A 266 5.59 19.58 17.53
C PRO A 266 6.80 20.04 18.39
N ARG A 267 6.57 20.98 19.31
CA ARG A 267 7.54 21.34 20.32
C ARG A 267 7.63 20.18 21.32
N LEU A 268 8.73 19.44 21.25
CA LEU A 268 8.97 18.34 22.16
C LEU A 268 9.55 18.91 23.45
N SER A 269 8.82 18.76 24.56
CA SER A 269 9.31 19.11 25.89
C SER A 269 10.33 18.06 26.33
N GLY A 270 11.62 18.41 26.36
CA GLY A 270 12.70 17.56 26.83
C GLY A 270 13.78 17.37 25.77
N GLY A 271 14.73 18.32 25.74
CA GLY A 271 15.97 18.21 24.95
C GLY A 271 16.94 17.18 25.54
N GLY A 272 16.52 15.92 25.62
CA GLY A 272 17.43 14.81 25.91
C GLY A 272 18.14 14.39 24.64
N ASP A 273 19.40 13.96 24.77
CA ASP A 273 20.14 13.27 23.71
C ASP A 273 19.36 12.05 23.24
N ASN A 274 18.49 12.25 22.23
CA ASN A 274 17.80 11.13 21.59
C ASN A 274 18.86 10.24 20.93
N THR A 275 18.93 9.01 21.38
CA THR A 275 19.97 8.06 20.94
C THR A 275 19.74 7.56 19.52
N CYS A 276 18.50 7.66 19.02
CA CYS A 276 18.11 7.25 17.66
C CYS A 276 17.41 8.39 16.91
N ASP A 277 17.61 8.43 15.61
CA ASP A 277 16.91 9.35 14.72
C ASP A 277 15.40 9.04 14.68
N PRO A 278 14.51 10.06 14.66
CA PRO A 278 13.07 9.85 14.54
C PRO A 278 12.71 9.10 13.25
N GLU A 279 11.79 8.15 13.33
CA GLU A 279 11.30 7.41 12.17
C GLU A 279 9.92 7.93 11.75
N LEU A 280 9.81 8.35 10.48
CA LEU A 280 8.55 8.83 9.90
C LEU A 280 7.77 7.67 9.27
N GLN A 281 6.45 7.65 9.48
CA GLN A 281 5.51 6.70 8.90
C GLN A 281 4.17 7.39 8.57
N VAL A 282 3.24 6.63 7.98
CA VAL A 282 1.87 7.05 7.75
C VAL A 282 0.92 6.04 8.37
N LEU A 283 0.05 6.50 9.25
CA LEU A 283 -1.02 5.73 9.88
C LEU A 283 -2.37 6.36 9.55
N ARG A 284 -3.32 5.58 9.04
CA ARG A 284 -4.66 6.10 8.65
C ARG A 284 -4.58 7.37 7.79
N ASN A 285 -3.63 7.39 6.86
CA ASN A 285 -3.35 8.54 5.97
C ASN A 285 -2.87 9.83 6.69
N CYS A 286 -2.48 9.74 7.94
CA CYS A 286 -1.90 10.83 8.72
C CYS A 286 -0.40 10.58 8.90
N LEU A 287 0.39 11.65 8.90
CA LEU A 287 1.80 11.55 9.27
C LEU A 287 1.94 11.10 10.71
N CYS A 288 2.87 10.20 10.92
CA CYS A 288 3.19 9.64 12.22
C CYS A 288 4.72 9.55 12.37
N PHE A 289 5.24 9.84 13.54
CA PHE A 289 6.66 9.60 13.82
C PHE A 289 6.86 9.00 15.21
N THR A 290 7.99 8.33 15.38
CA THR A 290 8.40 7.76 16.66
C THR A 290 9.65 8.46 17.17
N ILE A 291 9.70 8.65 18.49
CA ILE A 291 10.87 9.16 19.20
C ILE A 291 11.32 8.13 20.22
N ASP A 292 12.59 7.85 20.25
CA ASP A 292 13.22 6.97 21.21
C ASP A 292 13.76 7.78 22.41
N HIS A 293 13.36 7.36 23.61
CA HIS A 293 13.90 7.86 24.88
C HIS A 293 14.80 6.78 25.49
N ASN A 294 16.10 6.88 25.22
CA ASN A 294 17.15 6.03 25.84
C ASN A 294 16.99 4.51 25.57
N ASN A 295 16.52 4.11 24.38
CA ASN A 295 16.34 2.72 23.98
C ASN A 295 15.38 1.90 24.88
N THR A 296 14.49 2.56 25.60
CA THR A 296 13.56 1.90 26.53
C THR A 296 12.12 2.37 26.40
N VAL A 297 11.92 3.62 26.02
CA VAL A 297 10.60 4.24 25.89
C VAL A 297 10.50 4.90 24.52
N PHE A 298 9.44 4.61 23.79
CA PHE A 298 9.17 5.16 22.48
C PHE A 298 7.82 5.88 22.51
N ASP A 299 7.82 7.15 22.17
CA ASP A 299 6.61 7.92 21.97
C ASP A 299 6.21 7.87 20.48
N VAL A 300 4.94 7.56 20.23
CA VAL A 300 4.34 7.53 18.90
C VAL A 300 3.42 8.75 18.77
N TRP A 301 3.77 9.63 17.83
CA TRP A 301 3.05 10.87 17.55
C TRP A 301 2.34 10.79 16.20
N MET A 302 1.13 11.37 16.09
CA MET A 302 0.37 11.42 14.86
C MET A 302 -0.17 12.84 14.63
N MET A 303 -0.09 13.31 13.39
CA MET A 303 -0.62 14.60 12.95
C MET A 303 -2.05 14.38 12.41
N LYS A 304 -3.06 14.96 13.03
CA LYS A 304 -4.46 14.85 12.57
C LYS A 304 -4.71 15.64 11.28
N ASP A 305 -4.28 16.91 11.30
CA ASP A 305 -4.49 17.84 10.19
C ASP A 305 -3.13 18.15 9.55
N TYR A 306 -2.94 17.74 8.31
CA TYR A 306 -1.67 17.84 7.62
C TYR A 306 -1.16 19.29 7.56
N GLY A 307 0.06 19.51 8.02
CA GLY A 307 0.72 20.84 8.03
C GLY A 307 0.39 21.69 9.24
N VAL A 308 -0.56 21.29 10.09
CA VAL A 308 -0.96 22.05 11.29
C VAL A 308 -0.19 21.52 12.50
N THR A 309 0.74 22.31 13.01
CA THR A 309 1.64 21.91 14.12
C THR A 309 0.88 21.51 15.38
N GLU A 310 -0.20 22.23 15.69
CA GLU A 310 -1.04 22.03 16.88
C GLU A 310 -1.86 20.74 16.80
N SER A 311 -2.01 20.15 15.63
CA SER A 311 -2.72 18.87 15.42
C SER A 311 -1.90 17.64 15.78
N TRP A 312 -0.60 17.79 16.09
CA TRP A 312 0.20 16.69 16.59
C TRP A 312 -0.27 16.24 17.97
N MET A 313 -0.51 14.93 18.09
CA MET A 313 -0.88 14.30 19.35
C MET A 313 -0.08 13.02 19.57
N MET A 314 0.29 12.78 20.82
CA MET A 314 0.88 11.49 21.21
C MET A 314 -0.25 10.45 21.31
N ILE A 315 -0.19 9.41 20.48
CA ILE A 315 -1.20 8.35 20.43
C ILE A 315 -0.82 7.13 21.28
N SER A 316 0.46 6.94 21.56
CA SER A 316 0.94 5.82 22.38
C SER A 316 2.33 6.06 22.94
N ARG A 317 2.58 5.44 24.10
CA ARG A 317 3.91 5.33 24.71
C ARG A 317 4.25 3.87 24.92
N VAL A 318 5.24 3.38 24.17
CA VAL A 318 5.66 1.98 24.17
C VAL A 318 6.88 1.82 25.06
N LYS A 319 6.78 0.99 26.09
CA LYS A 319 7.91 0.66 26.97
C LYS A 319 8.49 -0.68 26.56
N LEU A 320 9.78 -0.73 26.29
CA LEU A 320 10.51 -1.94 25.95
C LEU A 320 11.61 -2.20 26.97
N TRP A 321 12.00 -3.46 27.11
CA TRP A 321 13.23 -3.78 27.81
C TRP A 321 14.42 -3.23 27.01
N ARG A 322 15.44 -2.72 27.71
CA ARG A 322 16.65 -2.19 27.07
C ARG A 322 17.19 -3.18 26.03
N HIS A 323 17.27 -2.75 24.78
CA HIS A 323 17.76 -3.55 23.67
C HIS A 323 19.09 -3.00 23.13
N LYS A 324 19.85 -3.87 22.45
CA LYS A 324 21.17 -3.56 21.90
C LYS A 324 21.12 -2.96 20.47
N TYR A 325 19.94 -2.84 19.90
CA TYR A 325 19.78 -2.46 18.49
C TYR A 325 19.47 -0.97 18.38
N ASN A 326 20.18 -0.28 17.48
CA ASN A 326 19.93 1.13 17.17
C ASN A 326 18.90 1.31 16.03
N ASN A 327 17.99 0.34 15.84
CA ASN A 327 16.91 0.49 14.87
C ASN A 327 15.74 1.20 15.54
N PRO A 328 15.00 2.06 14.80
CA PRO A 328 13.80 2.70 15.33
C PRO A 328 12.66 1.70 15.53
N LEU A 329 11.73 2.04 16.42
CA LEU A 329 10.42 1.44 16.50
C LEU A 329 9.60 1.95 15.32
N THR A 330 9.04 1.05 14.50
CA THR A 330 8.33 1.43 13.28
C THR A 330 6.85 1.04 13.35
N PRO A 331 5.90 1.99 13.44
CA PRO A 331 4.49 1.71 13.37
C PRO A 331 4.04 1.49 11.91
N PHE A 332 3.24 0.44 11.65
CA PHE A 332 2.72 0.13 10.32
C PHE A 332 1.22 0.34 10.17
N SER A 333 0.46 0.04 11.21
CA SER A 333 -0.99 0.18 11.19
C SER A 333 -1.54 0.35 12.60
N ILE A 334 -2.75 0.88 12.68
CA ILE A 334 -3.51 1.00 13.92
C ILE A 334 -4.94 0.53 13.65
N SER A 335 -5.44 -0.42 14.45
CA SER A 335 -6.81 -0.93 14.34
C SER A 335 -7.83 0.06 14.88
N GLU A 336 -9.13 -0.19 14.63
CA GLU A 336 -10.24 0.61 15.16
C GLU A 336 -10.27 0.62 16.71
N HIS A 337 -9.69 -0.40 17.33
CA HIS A 337 -9.61 -0.52 18.79
C HIS A 337 -8.27 -0.02 19.36
N ASP A 338 -7.59 0.88 18.64
CA ASP A 338 -6.32 1.50 19.03
C ASP A 338 -5.18 0.51 19.33
N VAL A 339 -5.22 -0.66 18.66
CA VAL A 339 -4.12 -1.61 18.67
C VAL A 339 -3.15 -1.26 17.56
N LEU A 340 -1.90 -0.95 17.92
CA LEU A 340 -0.82 -0.63 16.99
C LEU A 340 -0.11 -1.91 16.53
N LEU A 341 0.11 -2.05 15.23
CA LEU A 341 1.06 -3.01 14.67
C LEU A 341 2.42 -2.31 14.54
N LEU A 342 3.39 -2.81 15.26
CA LEU A 342 4.73 -2.23 15.36
C LEU A 342 5.79 -3.23 14.92
N MET A 343 6.87 -2.73 14.34
CA MET A 343 8.12 -3.46 14.23
C MET A 343 9.08 -2.96 15.31
N LEU A 344 9.51 -3.88 16.16
CA LEU A 344 10.48 -3.61 17.21
C LEU A 344 11.88 -3.37 16.62
N PRO A 345 12.79 -2.75 17.39
CA PRO A 345 14.20 -2.57 17.00
C PRO A 345 14.92 -3.87 16.63
N ASP A 346 14.51 -5.00 17.18
CA ASP A 346 15.02 -6.34 16.83
C ASP A 346 14.34 -6.96 15.61
N ARG A 347 13.48 -6.19 14.90
CA ARG A 347 12.72 -6.55 13.69
C ARG A 347 11.60 -7.58 13.87
N ARG A 348 11.15 -7.81 15.10
CA ARG A 348 9.94 -8.58 15.36
C ARG A 348 8.70 -7.69 15.20
N LEU A 349 7.64 -8.25 14.62
CA LEU A 349 6.31 -7.63 14.60
C LEU A 349 5.62 -7.89 15.94
N VAL A 350 4.98 -6.85 16.48
CA VAL A 350 4.17 -6.94 17.70
C VAL A 350 2.90 -6.13 17.56
N LEU A 351 1.88 -6.55 18.28
CA LEU A 351 0.66 -5.78 18.50
C LEU A 351 0.75 -5.13 19.88
N HIS A 352 0.60 -3.82 19.92
CA HIS A 352 0.61 -3.03 21.14
C HIS A 352 -0.74 -2.39 21.39
N LYS A 353 -1.36 -2.68 22.53
CA LYS A 353 -2.60 -2.03 22.95
C LYS A 353 -2.27 -0.86 23.85
N SER A 354 -2.62 0.34 23.43
CA SER A 354 -2.21 1.59 24.08
C SER A 354 -2.70 1.69 25.53
N ASP A 355 -3.96 1.30 25.82
CA ASP A 355 -4.56 1.41 27.15
C ASP A 355 -3.91 0.49 28.20
N SER A 356 -3.53 -0.73 27.79
CA SER A 356 -2.99 -1.74 28.71
C SER A 356 -1.47 -1.81 28.69
N GLY A 357 -0.82 -1.21 27.70
CA GLY A 357 0.62 -1.31 27.50
C GLY A 357 1.10 -2.73 27.14
N LEU A 358 0.19 -3.64 26.83
CA LEU A 358 0.49 -5.04 26.55
C LEU A 358 1.05 -5.22 25.13
N LEU A 359 2.06 -6.07 25.01
CA LEU A 359 2.65 -6.47 23.74
C LEU A 359 2.25 -7.91 23.42
N TYR A 360 1.66 -8.11 22.23
CA TYR A 360 1.31 -9.43 21.72
C TYR A 360 2.16 -9.76 20.50
N PHE A 361 2.75 -10.96 20.48
CA PHE A 361 3.50 -11.46 19.32
C PHE A 361 2.56 -12.30 18.46
N PRO A 362 2.18 -11.82 17.24
CA PRO A 362 1.28 -12.59 16.39
C PRO A 362 1.95 -13.85 15.87
N LEU A 363 1.18 -14.94 15.80
CA LEU A 363 1.60 -16.18 15.16
C LEU A 363 1.42 -16.04 13.64
N ILE A 364 2.50 -16.22 12.90
CA ILE A 364 2.50 -16.11 11.44
C ILE A 364 2.95 -17.43 10.85
N ASP A 365 2.05 -18.07 10.09
CA ASP A 365 2.35 -19.30 9.37
C ASP A 365 2.91 -19.01 7.98
N SER A 366 4.10 -19.49 7.78
CA SER A 366 4.83 -19.47 6.51
C SER A 366 5.04 -20.87 5.96
N SER A 367 4.17 -21.83 6.28
CA SER A 367 4.33 -23.24 5.95
C SER A 367 4.43 -23.53 4.44
N SER A 368 3.92 -22.66 3.58
CA SER A 368 4.21 -22.68 2.13
C SER A 368 5.66 -22.31 1.80
N ASP A 369 6.39 -21.73 2.75
CA ASP A 369 7.76 -21.27 2.65
C ASP A 369 8.59 -21.72 3.88
N ALA A 370 8.42 -22.97 4.31
CA ALA A 370 8.87 -23.56 5.58
C ALA A 370 10.37 -23.35 5.93
N HIS A 371 11.18 -22.87 4.99
CA HIS A 371 12.57 -22.52 5.24
C HIS A 371 12.83 -21.02 5.41
N HIS A 372 11.78 -20.14 5.37
CA HIS A 372 11.99 -18.72 5.09
C HIS A 372 11.32 -17.72 6.04
N PHE A 373 10.61 -18.15 7.06
CA PHE A 373 9.98 -17.29 8.05
C PHE A 373 10.50 -17.51 9.49
N PRO A 374 11.74 -17.16 9.77
CA PRO A 374 11.96 -16.65 11.11
C PRO A 374 11.84 -15.11 11.02
N ILE A 375 10.73 -14.56 11.48
CA ILE A 375 10.61 -13.13 11.84
C ILE A 375 11.73 -12.75 12.83
N CYS A 376 12.46 -13.72 13.33
CA CYS A 376 13.53 -13.63 14.32
C CYS A 376 14.95 -13.85 13.82
N SER A 377 15.26 -13.98 12.52
CA SER A 377 16.66 -14.16 12.13
C SER A 377 17.39 -12.83 11.93
N LYS A 378 18.48 -12.67 12.62
CA LYS A 378 19.31 -11.44 12.73
C LYS A 378 19.92 -10.93 11.41
N THR A 379 19.70 -11.60 10.28
CA THR A 379 20.46 -11.34 9.03
C THR A 379 19.65 -10.89 7.84
N ASN A 380 18.30 -10.77 7.93
CA ASN A 380 17.46 -10.55 6.78
C ASN A 380 16.87 -9.14 6.76
N PHE A 381 17.38 -8.29 5.89
CA PHE A 381 16.79 -7.00 5.59
C PHE A 381 15.44 -7.21 4.90
N ARG A 382 14.35 -6.92 5.62
CA ARG A 382 13.00 -6.87 5.08
C ARG A 382 12.55 -5.42 5.08
N ILE A 383 12.09 -4.98 3.94
CA ILE A 383 11.43 -3.68 3.82
C ILE A 383 9.94 -3.98 3.78
N PHE A 384 9.17 -3.28 4.61
CA PHE A 384 7.73 -3.44 4.71
C PHE A 384 7.02 -2.20 4.19
N PHE A 385 5.93 -2.42 3.47
CA PHE A 385 5.02 -1.38 3.00
C PHE A 385 3.59 -1.78 3.31
N LEU A 386 2.75 -0.81 3.64
CA LEU A 386 1.32 -1.03 3.71
C LEU A 386 0.75 -1.12 2.29
N TYR A 387 -0.09 -2.10 2.04
CA TYR A 387 -0.75 -2.35 0.77
C TYR A 387 -2.25 -2.55 1.00
N HIS A 388 -3.08 -2.06 0.09
CA HIS A 388 -4.52 -2.27 0.10
C HIS A 388 -4.96 -3.00 -1.16
N ASP A 389 -5.83 -4.01 -1.02
CA ASP A 389 -6.41 -4.72 -2.16
C ASP A 389 -7.16 -3.72 -3.07
N SER A 390 -6.98 -3.80 -4.38
CA SER A 390 -7.52 -2.84 -5.36
C SER A 390 -7.84 -3.48 -6.71
N LEU A 391 -8.82 -2.91 -7.41
CA LEU A 391 -9.10 -3.17 -8.83
C LEU A 391 -8.33 -2.25 -9.77
N VAL A 392 -7.64 -1.24 -9.25
CA VAL A 392 -6.94 -0.23 -10.05
C VAL A 392 -5.95 -0.90 -10.99
N LEU A 393 -6.04 -0.58 -12.26
CA LEU A 393 -5.14 -1.09 -13.29
C LEU A 393 -3.89 -0.22 -13.38
N PRO A 394 -2.70 -0.81 -13.54
CA PRO A 394 -1.50 -0.06 -13.85
C PRO A 394 -1.65 0.69 -15.18
N PRO A 395 -1.13 1.92 -15.32
CA PRO A 395 -1.09 2.62 -16.60
C PRO A 395 -0.27 1.82 -17.62
N GLN A 396 -0.72 1.83 -18.87
CA GLN A 396 -0.10 1.06 -19.97
C GLN A 396 1.00 1.87 -20.66
#